data_0bd46427500568c96b1248f9e49764b0
#
_entry.id   0bd46427500568c96b1248f9e49764b0
#
_cell.length_a   1.000
_cell.length_b   1.000
_cell.length_c   1.000
_cell.angle_alpha   90.00
_cell.angle_beta   90.00
_cell.angle_gamma   90.00
#
_symmetry.space_group_name_H-M   'P 1'
#
loop_
_entity.id
_entity.type
_entity.pdbx_description
1 polymer ?
#
loop_
_entity_poly.entity_id
_entity_poly.type
_entity_poly.pdbx_seq_one_letter_code
_entity_poly.pdbx_strand_id
1 'polypeptide(L)'
;MPDLKQPKQRHPEKAHRPDNAQPKKPDWIRVKAPTSAGYKATRNILRENNLVTVCEEAGCPNVGECWSQGHATMMIMGEVCTRACSFCNIATGKPPDALDVFEPGRVADAVAKLGLQHVVITSVDRDDIADGGAEHFAQTIRAVRHRSPSTTIEILTPDFLKCDPKVLETVVEACPDVFNHNLETVPGLYPEVRPGARYFHSLRLLQRVKELDPSMFTKSGIMVGLGEDRQAVTQVMDDMRAADVDFLTIGQYLQPTPKHHAVDRFVHPDEFMSYEKAAYGKGFLMVSATPLTRSSYHAGDDFARLRQARLEKLGNG
;
A
#
# COMPACT_ATOMS: atom_id res chain seq x y z
N MET A 1 -26.47 14.98 7.71
CA MET A 1 -26.04 15.64 6.47
C MET A 1 -24.78 14.93 6.02
N PRO A 2 -24.59 14.54 4.76
CA PRO A 2 -23.30 14.03 4.31
C PRO A 2 -22.30 15.17 4.46
N ASP A 3 -21.23 14.94 5.24
CA ASP A 3 -20.08 15.84 5.33
C ASP A 3 -19.59 16.09 3.91
N LEU A 4 -19.81 17.27 3.39
CA LEU A 4 -19.16 17.75 2.18
C LEU A 4 -17.69 17.87 2.54
N LYS A 5 -16.91 16.81 2.26
CA LYS A 5 -15.46 16.86 2.43
C LYS A 5 -14.95 18.08 1.67
N GLN A 6 -14.22 18.95 2.36
CA GLN A 6 -13.54 20.07 1.71
C GLN A 6 -12.70 19.55 0.53
N PRO A 7 -12.53 20.34 -0.54
CA PRO A 7 -11.71 19.92 -1.67
C PRO A 7 -10.29 19.58 -1.18
N LYS A 8 -9.80 18.39 -1.52
CA LYS A 8 -8.48 17.93 -1.09
C LYS A 8 -7.40 18.90 -1.54
N GLN A 9 -6.49 19.24 -0.64
CA GLN A 9 -5.29 19.99 -0.97
C GLN A 9 -4.51 19.24 -2.05
N ARG A 10 -4.01 19.99 -3.07
CA ARG A 10 -3.26 19.44 -4.19
C ARG A 10 -1.97 20.20 -4.38
N HIS A 11 -0.87 19.46 -4.55
CA HIS A 11 0.39 20.04 -5.01
C HIS A 11 0.18 20.75 -6.36
N PRO A 12 0.84 21.91 -6.64
CA PRO A 12 0.67 22.63 -7.90
C PRO A 12 0.78 21.76 -9.16
N GLU A 13 1.72 20.82 -9.19
CA GLU A 13 1.86 19.87 -10.30
C GLU A 13 0.59 19.05 -10.57
N LYS A 14 -0.12 18.64 -9.52
CA LYS A 14 -1.40 17.93 -9.66
C LYS A 14 -2.57 18.87 -9.98
N ALA A 15 -2.60 20.03 -9.34
CA ALA A 15 -3.69 21.00 -9.52
C ALA A 15 -3.75 21.55 -10.95
N HIS A 16 -2.59 21.75 -11.59
CA HIS A 16 -2.48 22.32 -12.92
C HIS A 16 -2.45 21.29 -14.05
N ARG A 17 -2.53 19.99 -13.76
CA ARG A 17 -2.65 18.98 -14.81
C ARG A 17 -3.92 19.21 -15.65
N PRO A 18 -3.86 18.93 -16.98
CA PRO A 18 -5.06 18.92 -17.80
C PRO A 18 -6.03 17.82 -17.32
N ASP A 19 -7.29 17.96 -17.67
CA ASP A 19 -8.28 16.92 -17.42
C ASP A 19 -8.10 15.80 -18.44
N ASN A 20 -8.00 14.57 -17.96
CA ASN A 20 -7.94 13.37 -18.77
C ASN A 20 -9.32 12.72 -18.87
N ALA A 21 -9.61 12.12 -20.02
CA ALA A 21 -10.82 11.35 -20.20
C ALA A 21 -10.87 10.17 -19.20
N GLN A 22 -12.06 9.91 -18.67
CA GLN A 22 -12.32 8.75 -17.82
C GLN A 22 -13.13 7.72 -18.62
N PRO A 23 -12.49 6.66 -19.14
CA PRO A 23 -13.19 5.64 -19.89
C PRO A 23 -14.17 4.88 -19.00
N LYS A 24 -15.29 4.42 -19.60
CA LYS A 24 -16.27 3.61 -18.88
C LYS A 24 -15.62 2.30 -18.42
N LYS A 25 -15.78 2.00 -17.11
CA LYS A 25 -15.29 0.75 -16.54
C LYS A 25 -16.01 -0.44 -17.17
N PRO A 26 -15.29 -1.51 -17.53
CA PRO A 26 -15.88 -2.74 -18.05
C PRO A 26 -16.63 -3.52 -16.97
N ASP A 27 -17.45 -4.49 -17.41
CA ASP A 27 -18.33 -5.23 -16.52
C ASP A 27 -17.63 -6.11 -15.47
N TRP A 28 -16.36 -6.45 -15.69
CA TRP A 28 -15.56 -7.20 -14.69
C TRP A 28 -15.00 -6.34 -13.56
N ILE A 29 -15.11 -5.02 -13.63
CA ILE A 29 -14.75 -4.11 -12.53
C ILE A 29 -16.02 -3.74 -11.76
N ARG A 30 -16.44 -4.63 -10.86
CA ARG A 30 -17.61 -4.44 -10.00
C ARG A 30 -17.21 -4.44 -8.53
N VAL A 31 -17.74 -3.50 -7.76
CA VAL A 31 -17.46 -3.31 -6.35
C VAL A 31 -18.74 -3.40 -5.51
N LYS A 32 -18.60 -3.83 -4.26
CA LYS A 32 -19.71 -3.86 -3.29
C LYS A 32 -19.97 -2.46 -2.73
N ALA A 33 -21.24 -2.07 -2.67
CA ALA A 33 -21.62 -0.80 -2.07
C ALA A 33 -21.34 -0.79 -0.54
N PRO A 34 -20.85 0.34 0.02
CA PRO A 34 -20.46 0.46 1.43
C PRO A 34 -21.69 0.70 2.34
N THR A 35 -22.65 -0.22 2.37
CA THR A 35 -23.95 -0.04 3.06
C THR A 35 -24.19 -1.00 4.23
N SER A 36 -23.33 -2.02 4.42
CA SER A 36 -23.52 -3.06 5.44
C SER A 36 -23.41 -2.55 6.87
N ALA A 37 -23.96 -3.30 7.82
CA ALA A 37 -23.81 -3.01 9.26
C ALA A 37 -22.34 -3.08 9.70
N GLY A 38 -21.57 -4.07 9.22
CA GLY A 38 -20.14 -4.20 9.50
C GLY A 38 -19.33 -3.00 9.00
N TYR A 39 -19.62 -2.50 7.79
CA TYR A 39 -19.02 -1.25 7.29
C TYR A 39 -19.23 -0.07 8.25
N LYS A 40 -20.49 0.10 8.73
CA LYS A 40 -20.81 1.19 9.65
C LYS A 40 -20.10 1.04 10.99
N ALA A 41 -20.01 -0.18 11.52
CA ALA A 41 -19.33 -0.46 12.79
C ALA A 41 -17.83 -0.15 12.68
N THR A 42 -17.16 -0.63 11.64
CA THR A 42 -15.74 -0.32 11.36
C THR A 42 -15.50 1.18 11.26
N ARG A 43 -16.34 1.88 10.48
CA ARG A 43 -16.26 3.33 10.32
C ARG A 43 -16.40 4.09 11.65
N ASN A 44 -17.30 3.66 12.52
CA ASN A 44 -17.50 4.29 13.83
C ASN A 44 -16.26 4.13 14.71
N ILE A 45 -15.68 2.91 14.80
CA ILE A 45 -14.46 2.66 15.57
C ILE A 45 -13.31 3.55 15.08
N LEU A 46 -13.10 3.66 13.77
CA LEU A 46 -12.06 4.51 13.19
C LEU A 46 -12.25 5.98 13.55
N ARG A 47 -13.49 6.51 13.49
CA ARG A 47 -13.81 7.90 13.85
C ARG A 47 -13.70 8.17 15.32
N GLU A 48 -14.16 7.27 16.20
CA GLU A 48 -14.02 7.38 17.64
C GLU A 48 -12.55 7.43 18.10
N ASN A 49 -11.66 6.80 17.34
CA ASN A 49 -10.23 6.85 17.61
C ASN A 49 -9.49 7.95 16.81
N ASN A 50 -10.22 8.80 16.09
CA ASN A 50 -9.67 9.89 15.28
C ASN A 50 -8.57 9.39 14.32
N LEU A 51 -8.85 8.30 13.59
CA LEU A 51 -7.90 7.66 12.67
C LEU A 51 -8.26 7.91 11.21
N VAL A 52 -7.23 8.07 10.42
CA VAL A 52 -7.29 8.19 8.96
C VAL A 52 -7.03 6.83 8.32
N THR A 53 -7.71 6.54 7.21
CA THR A 53 -7.49 5.32 6.45
C THR A 53 -7.19 5.64 4.99
N VAL A 54 -6.24 4.91 4.42
CA VAL A 54 -6.00 4.96 2.97
C VAL A 54 -7.24 4.51 2.18
N CYS A 55 -8.09 3.67 2.77
CA CYS A 55 -9.31 3.19 2.14
C CYS A 55 -10.27 4.32 1.76
N GLU A 56 -10.44 5.32 2.65
CA GLU A 56 -11.26 6.51 2.37
C GLU A 56 -10.48 7.53 1.54
N GLU A 57 -9.24 7.82 1.93
CA GLU A 57 -8.46 8.88 1.32
C GLU A 57 -8.05 8.57 -0.13
N ALA A 58 -7.67 7.35 -0.43
CA ALA A 58 -7.38 6.92 -1.80
C ALA A 58 -8.64 6.66 -2.63
N GLY A 59 -9.83 6.56 -2.01
CA GLY A 59 -11.06 6.17 -2.70
C GLY A 59 -11.02 4.70 -3.13
N CYS A 60 -10.60 3.81 -2.23
CA CYS A 60 -10.41 2.40 -2.53
C CYS A 60 -11.73 1.74 -2.99
N PRO A 61 -11.74 1.00 -4.12
CA PRO A 61 -12.92 0.31 -4.62
C PRO A 61 -13.42 -0.79 -3.67
N ASN A 62 -12.56 -1.35 -2.84
CA ASN A 62 -12.86 -2.50 -1.99
C ASN A 62 -13.35 -2.11 -0.58
N VAL A 63 -13.48 -0.81 -0.26
CA VAL A 63 -13.82 -0.33 1.08
C VAL A 63 -15.10 -0.95 1.62
N GLY A 64 -16.12 -1.12 0.78
CA GLY A 64 -17.40 -1.72 1.17
C GLY A 64 -17.27 -3.18 1.61
N GLU A 65 -16.40 -3.94 0.98
CA GLU A 65 -16.12 -5.33 1.33
C GLU A 65 -15.20 -5.44 2.54
N CYS A 66 -14.03 -4.81 2.50
CA CYS A 66 -13.04 -4.88 3.58
C CYS A 66 -13.65 -4.44 4.92
N TRP A 67 -14.31 -3.29 4.96
CA TRP A 67 -14.91 -2.79 6.20
C TRP A 67 -16.12 -3.60 6.67
N SER A 68 -16.82 -4.29 5.78
CA SER A 68 -17.88 -5.22 6.20
C SER A 68 -17.34 -6.41 7.00
N GLN A 69 -16.05 -6.72 6.83
CA GLN A 69 -15.30 -7.76 7.53
C GLN A 69 -14.45 -7.21 8.68
N GLY A 70 -14.52 -5.91 8.97
CA GLY A 70 -13.73 -5.26 9.99
C GLY A 70 -12.31 -4.88 9.55
N HIS A 71 -11.89 -5.20 8.31
CA HIS A 71 -10.54 -4.93 7.83
C HIS A 71 -10.40 -3.49 7.34
N ALA A 72 -9.44 -2.74 7.89
CA ALA A 72 -9.09 -1.39 7.45
C ALA A 72 -7.57 -1.24 7.40
N THR A 73 -7.10 -0.44 6.44
CA THR A 73 -5.67 -0.07 6.36
C THR A 73 -5.50 1.29 7.01
N MET A 74 -4.78 1.31 8.11
CA MET A 74 -4.50 2.52 8.89
C MET A 74 -3.50 3.39 8.13
N MET A 75 -3.79 4.68 8.01
CA MET A 75 -2.86 5.65 7.42
C MET A 75 -2.40 6.61 8.52
N ILE A 76 -1.11 6.55 8.83
CA ILE A 76 -0.47 7.35 9.89
C ILE A 76 0.24 8.58 9.33
N MET A 77 0.67 9.48 10.22
CA MET A 77 1.40 10.71 9.93
C MET A 77 0.59 11.79 9.21
N GLY A 78 -0.75 11.73 9.36
CA GLY A 78 -1.67 12.74 8.83
C GLY A 78 -2.22 12.42 7.44
N GLU A 79 -2.81 13.43 6.79
CA GLU A 79 -3.58 13.28 5.55
C GLU A 79 -2.89 13.91 4.31
N VAL A 80 -1.80 14.66 4.50
CA VAL A 80 -1.12 15.41 3.43
C VAL A 80 0.24 14.81 3.15
N CYS A 81 0.41 14.31 1.91
CA CYS A 81 1.65 13.73 1.42
C CYS A 81 2.55 14.80 0.79
N THR A 82 3.85 14.74 1.02
CA THR A 82 4.83 15.67 0.42
C THR A 82 5.10 15.38 -1.05
N ARG A 83 4.65 14.24 -1.58
CA ARG A 83 4.87 13.81 -2.98
C ARG A 83 3.62 13.88 -3.83
N ALA A 84 3.81 14.09 -5.14
CA ALA A 84 2.75 14.36 -6.11
C ALA A 84 2.56 13.21 -7.14
N CYS A 85 2.57 11.96 -6.69
CA CYS A 85 2.33 10.80 -7.58
C CYS A 85 1.03 10.97 -8.36
N SER A 86 1.08 10.79 -9.70
CA SER A 86 -0.03 11.15 -10.58
C SER A 86 -1.25 10.23 -10.45
N PHE A 87 -1.05 9.03 -9.98
CA PHE A 87 -2.11 8.04 -9.77
C PHE A 87 -2.84 8.20 -8.42
N CYS A 88 -2.19 8.81 -7.42
CA CYS A 88 -2.61 8.76 -6.03
C CYS A 88 -3.64 9.85 -5.68
N ASN A 89 -4.73 9.48 -5.01
CA ASN A 89 -5.80 10.40 -4.62
C ASN A 89 -5.59 11.06 -3.25
N ILE A 90 -4.51 10.79 -2.56
CA ILE A 90 -4.18 11.43 -1.26
C ILE A 90 -3.95 12.93 -1.48
N ALA A 91 -4.34 13.75 -0.49
CA ALA A 91 -4.03 15.17 -0.46
C ALA A 91 -2.51 15.39 -0.53
N THR A 92 -2.07 16.42 -1.23
CA THR A 92 -0.63 16.64 -1.48
C THR A 92 -0.23 18.08 -1.25
N GLY A 93 0.97 18.27 -0.69
CA GLY A 93 1.51 19.59 -0.39
C GLY A 93 2.40 19.58 0.84
N LYS A 94 2.49 20.72 1.50
CA LYS A 94 3.22 20.83 2.78
C LYS A 94 2.28 20.38 3.90
N PRO A 95 2.63 19.33 4.68
CA PRO A 95 1.86 18.94 5.85
C PRO A 95 1.72 20.09 6.83
N PRO A 96 0.51 20.36 7.36
CA PRO A 96 0.28 21.51 8.24
C PRO A 96 0.85 21.31 9.65
N ASP A 97 0.90 20.06 10.11
CA ASP A 97 1.14 19.73 11.50
C ASP A 97 2.38 18.85 11.71
N ALA A 98 2.94 18.93 12.92
CA ALA A 98 3.91 17.95 13.41
C ALA A 98 3.24 16.57 13.58
N LEU A 99 4.06 15.53 13.76
CA LEU A 99 3.54 14.19 14.06
C LEU A 99 2.81 14.19 15.40
N ASP A 100 1.66 13.53 15.44
CA ASP A 100 0.90 13.34 16.67
C ASP A 100 1.48 12.17 17.48
N VAL A 101 2.12 12.48 18.58
CA VAL A 101 2.76 11.49 19.47
C VAL A 101 1.78 10.48 20.07
N PHE A 102 0.48 10.75 20.07
CA PHE A 102 -0.56 9.85 20.56
C PHE A 102 -1.16 8.94 19.48
N GLU A 103 -0.86 9.18 18.20
CA GLU A 103 -1.38 8.39 17.08
C GLU A 103 -1.02 6.89 17.19
N PRO A 104 0.21 6.48 17.56
CA PRO A 104 0.54 5.05 17.74
C PRO A 104 -0.35 4.33 18.74
N GLY A 105 -0.68 4.98 19.85
CA GLY A 105 -1.59 4.43 20.87
C GLY A 105 -3.03 4.30 20.35
N ARG A 106 -3.53 5.31 19.63
CA ARG A 106 -4.88 5.25 19.05
C ARG A 106 -5.01 4.17 17.97
N VAL A 107 -3.97 3.97 17.15
CA VAL A 107 -3.92 2.87 16.18
C VAL A 107 -3.98 1.53 16.91
N ALA A 108 -3.19 1.34 17.95
CA ALA A 108 -3.19 0.11 18.74
C ALA A 108 -4.56 -0.18 19.39
N ASP A 109 -5.22 0.84 19.93
CA ASP A 109 -6.56 0.71 20.51
C ASP A 109 -7.63 0.36 19.46
N ALA A 110 -7.56 0.94 18.27
CA ALA A 110 -8.48 0.61 17.18
C ALA A 110 -8.28 -0.83 16.68
N VAL A 111 -7.02 -1.29 16.52
CA VAL A 111 -6.68 -2.67 16.16
C VAL A 111 -7.28 -3.65 17.16
N ALA A 112 -7.13 -3.36 18.47
CA ALA A 112 -7.69 -4.20 19.53
C ALA A 112 -9.23 -4.21 19.52
N LYS A 113 -9.88 -3.05 19.37
CA LYS A 113 -11.34 -2.92 19.30
C LYS A 113 -11.94 -3.63 18.08
N LEU A 114 -11.25 -3.60 16.95
CA LEU A 114 -11.64 -4.31 15.73
C LEU A 114 -11.35 -5.82 15.80
N GLY A 115 -10.54 -6.28 16.75
CA GLY A 115 -10.16 -7.70 16.90
C GLY A 115 -9.36 -8.23 15.71
N LEU A 116 -8.52 -7.37 15.10
CA LEU A 116 -7.80 -7.73 13.87
C LEU A 116 -6.79 -8.85 14.11
N GLN A 117 -6.87 -9.89 13.29
CA GLN A 117 -5.83 -10.93 13.23
C GLN A 117 -4.61 -10.47 12.42
N HIS A 118 -4.84 -9.56 11.47
CA HIS A 118 -3.82 -8.95 10.64
C HIS A 118 -4.15 -7.47 10.42
N VAL A 119 -3.18 -6.58 10.59
CA VAL A 119 -3.32 -5.15 10.34
C VAL A 119 -2.32 -4.68 9.29
N VAL A 120 -2.77 -3.84 8.37
CA VAL A 120 -1.90 -3.11 7.46
C VAL A 120 -1.82 -1.66 7.90
N ILE A 121 -0.60 -1.17 8.09
CA ILE A 121 -0.29 0.21 8.48
C ILE A 121 0.50 0.85 7.35
N THR A 122 -0.01 1.94 6.81
CA THR A 122 0.67 2.74 5.79
C THR A 122 0.78 4.19 6.23
N SER A 123 1.41 5.02 5.43
CA SER A 123 1.56 6.45 5.71
C SER A 123 1.49 7.30 4.45
N VAL A 124 1.41 8.60 4.64
CA VAL A 124 1.83 9.59 3.66
C VAL A 124 3.35 9.70 3.62
N ASP A 125 3.94 10.15 2.51
CA ASP A 125 5.36 10.56 2.50
C ASP A 125 5.53 11.84 3.32
N ARG A 126 6.55 11.87 4.17
CA ARG A 126 6.94 12.99 5.03
C ARG A 126 8.40 13.36 4.79
N ASP A 127 8.73 13.74 3.54
CA ASP A 127 10.07 14.25 3.16
C ASP A 127 10.48 15.54 3.89
N ASP A 128 9.57 16.13 4.65
CA ASP A 128 9.77 17.28 5.53
C ASP A 128 10.36 16.91 6.90
N ILE A 129 10.39 15.61 7.25
CA ILE A 129 10.92 15.08 8.51
C ILE A 129 12.23 14.36 8.22
N ALA A 130 13.22 14.55 9.09
CA ALA A 130 14.58 14.06 8.87
C ALA A 130 14.70 12.53 8.72
N ASP A 131 13.86 11.77 9.42
CA ASP A 131 13.80 10.31 9.37
C ASP A 131 12.66 9.79 8.47
N GLY A 132 11.93 10.68 7.78
CA GLY A 132 10.79 10.30 6.94
C GLY A 132 9.65 9.62 7.70
N GLY A 133 9.65 9.69 9.04
CA GLY A 133 8.67 9.06 9.92
C GLY A 133 9.02 7.62 10.32
N ALA A 134 10.25 7.18 10.15
CA ALA A 134 10.70 5.82 10.50
C ALA A 134 10.46 5.48 11.97
N GLU A 135 10.80 6.38 12.89
CA GLU A 135 10.55 6.18 14.32
C GLU A 135 9.04 6.13 14.64
N HIS A 136 8.22 6.90 13.92
CA HIS A 136 6.77 6.87 14.11
C HIS A 136 6.16 5.53 13.68
N PHE A 137 6.67 4.92 12.58
CA PHE A 137 6.35 3.53 12.22
C PHE A 137 6.76 2.56 13.32
N ALA A 138 7.99 2.66 13.81
CA ALA A 138 8.50 1.78 14.85
C ALA A 138 7.67 1.87 16.15
N GLN A 139 7.31 3.07 16.58
CA GLN A 139 6.43 3.29 17.74
C GLN A 139 5.04 2.68 17.52
N THR A 140 4.48 2.83 16.32
CA THR A 140 3.17 2.26 15.98
C THR A 140 3.20 0.74 16.00
N ILE A 141 4.23 0.11 15.43
CA ILE A 141 4.43 -1.35 15.46
C ILE A 141 4.52 -1.84 16.90
N ARG A 142 5.37 -1.22 17.73
CA ARG A 142 5.55 -1.59 19.14
C ARG A 142 4.26 -1.43 19.95
N ALA A 143 3.50 -0.35 19.72
CA ALA A 143 2.22 -0.10 20.40
C ALA A 143 1.17 -1.18 20.04
N VAL A 144 1.04 -1.52 18.74
CA VAL A 144 0.13 -2.59 18.29
C VAL A 144 0.57 -3.93 18.85
N ARG A 145 1.87 -4.27 18.80
CA ARG A 145 2.40 -5.52 19.33
C ARG A 145 2.16 -5.67 20.84
N HIS A 146 2.30 -4.58 21.59
CA HIS A 146 2.02 -4.56 23.03
C HIS A 146 0.53 -4.76 23.32
N ARG A 147 -0.35 -4.10 22.58
CA ARG A 147 -1.79 -4.09 22.83
C ARG A 147 -2.51 -5.33 22.30
N SER A 148 -2.01 -5.89 21.20
CA SER A 148 -2.58 -7.04 20.49
C SER A 148 -1.45 -8.01 20.05
N PRO A 149 -0.85 -8.78 20.96
CA PRO A 149 0.35 -9.59 20.68
C PRO A 149 0.18 -10.64 19.60
N SER A 150 -1.04 -11.13 19.39
CA SER A 150 -1.38 -12.13 18.36
C SER A 150 -1.64 -11.56 16.98
N THR A 151 -1.80 -10.23 16.88
CA THR A 151 -2.05 -9.56 15.59
C THR A 151 -0.77 -9.53 14.77
N THR A 152 -0.83 -10.00 13.53
CA THR A 152 0.28 -9.85 12.57
C THR A 152 0.25 -8.46 11.94
N ILE A 153 1.43 -7.87 11.74
CA ILE A 153 1.60 -6.48 11.34
C ILE A 153 2.29 -6.41 9.98
N GLU A 154 1.58 -5.95 8.97
CA GLU A 154 2.15 -5.53 7.69
C GLU A 154 2.31 -4.01 7.69
N ILE A 155 3.45 -3.52 7.26
CA ILE A 155 3.66 -2.09 7.02
C ILE A 155 3.85 -1.82 5.52
N LEU A 156 3.28 -0.74 5.03
CA LEU A 156 3.52 -0.21 3.68
C LEU A 156 4.20 1.15 3.81
N THR A 157 5.51 1.15 3.62
CA THR A 157 6.37 2.31 3.91
C THR A 157 6.59 3.22 2.70
N PRO A 158 6.96 4.51 2.91
CA PRO A 158 7.61 5.33 1.90
C PRO A 158 8.97 4.73 1.51
N ASP A 159 9.64 5.33 0.53
CA ASP A 159 10.96 4.88 0.07
C ASP A 159 12.14 5.46 0.87
N PHE A 160 11.90 6.35 1.81
CA PHE A 160 12.91 7.04 2.63
C PHE A 160 14.07 7.68 1.79
N LEU A 161 13.79 8.06 0.54
CA LEU A 161 14.80 8.49 -0.44
C LEU A 161 15.71 9.65 0.04
N LYS A 162 15.16 10.53 0.88
CA LYS A 162 15.89 11.72 1.38
C LYS A 162 16.47 11.54 2.78
N CYS A 163 16.32 10.37 3.36
CA CYS A 163 16.72 10.07 4.72
C CYS A 163 18.11 9.41 4.79
N ASP A 164 18.70 9.41 5.98
CA ASP A 164 19.88 8.58 6.26
C ASP A 164 19.51 7.10 6.03
N PRO A 165 20.33 6.31 5.34
CA PRO A 165 20.06 4.88 5.11
C PRO A 165 19.81 4.07 6.40
N LYS A 166 20.30 4.52 7.54
CA LYS A 166 20.09 3.87 8.85
C LYS A 166 18.65 3.95 9.36
N VAL A 167 17.81 4.84 8.83
CA VAL A 167 16.41 4.94 9.26
C VAL A 167 15.64 3.63 8.99
N LEU A 168 16.05 2.86 7.98
CA LEU A 168 15.47 1.57 7.69
C LEU A 168 15.71 0.55 8.82
N GLU A 169 16.87 0.60 9.47
CA GLU A 169 17.21 -0.26 10.60
C GLU A 169 16.21 -0.07 11.75
N THR A 170 15.84 1.17 12.06
CA THR A 170 14.82 1.49 13.08
C THR A 170 13.47 0.80 12.82
N VAL A 171 13.05 0.77 11.54
CA VAL A 171 11.77 0.15 11.16
C VAL A 171 11.87 -1.38 11.19
N VAL A 172 12.98 -1.94 10.71
CA VAL A 172 13.22 -3.41 10.69
C VAL A 172 13.35 -3.95 12.13
N GLU A 173 14.06 -3.25 13.01
CA GLU A 173 14.21 -3.61 14.42
C GLU A 173 12.89 -3.58 15.21
N ALA A 174 11.88 -2.84 14.75
CA ALA A 174 10.54 -2.89 15.33
C ALA A 174 9.79 -4.20 14.99
N CYS A 175 10.35 -5.06 14.14
CA CYS A 175 9.90 -6.40 13.80
C CYS A 175 8.44 -6.45 13.27
N PRO A 176 8.10 -5.77 12.17
CA PRO A 176 6.87 -6.06 11.47
C PRO A 176 6.92 -7.48 10.89
N ASP A 177 5.77 -8.13 10.70
CA ASP A 177 5.72 -9.47 10.09
C ASP A 177 5.90 -9.43 8.57
N VAL A 178 5.46 -8.33 7.93
CA VAL A 178 5.63 -8.08 6.49
C VAL A 178 6.08 -6.64 6.26
N PHE A 179 7.20 -6.48 5.56
CA PHE A 179 7.66 -5.19 5.07
C PHE A 179 7.24 -5.01 3.61
N ASN A 180 6.34 -4.08 3.37
CA ASN A 180 5.82 -3.78 2.04
C ASN A 180 6.30 -2.39 1.57
N HIS A 181 6.77 -2.32 0.32
CA HIS A 181 6.99 -1.07 -0.41
C HIS A 181 6.65 -1.29 -1.89
N ASN A 182 5.66 -0.55 -2.38
CA ASN A 182 5.20 -0.72 -3.75
C ASN A 182 6.13 -0.03 -4.76
N LEU A 183 6.44 -0.71 -5.87
CA LEU A 183 7.05 -0.10 -7.05
C LEU A 183 6.05 0.72 -7.86
N GLU A 184 4.77 0.42 -7.77
CA GLU A 184 3.61 1.07 -8.38
C GLU A 184 3.52 0.91 -9.90
N THR A 185 4.62 1.01 -10.64
CA THR A 185 4.66 0.90 -12.10
C THR A 185 6.04 0.48 -12.61
N VAL A 186 6.18 0.35 -13.92
CA VAL A 186 7.44 0.01 -14.61
C VAL A 186 8.41 1.20 -14.67
N PRO A 187 9.74 1.00 -14.77
CA PRO A 187 10.74 2.08 -14.70
C PRO A 187 10.51 3.18 -15.73
N GLY A 188 10.10 2.85 -16.96
CA GLY A 188 9.85 3.82 -18.02
C GLY A 188 8.75 4.83 -17.73
N LEU A 189 7.80 4.49 -16.84
CA LEU A 189 6.69 5.35 -16.45
C LEU A 189 6.95 6.16 -15.17
N TYR A 190 8.06 5.93 -14.46
CA TYR A 190 8.35 6.64 -13.20
C TYR A 190 8.34 8.16 -13.33
N PRO A 191 8.95 8.78 -14.39
CA PRO A 191 8.97 10.23 -14.52
C PRO A 191 7.58 10.87 -14.54
N GLU A 192 6.59 10.16 -15.11
CA GLU A 192 5.23 10.65 -15.25
C GLU A 192 4.31 10.21 -14.11
N VAL A 193 4.41 8.95 -13.70
CA VAL A 193 3.50 8.34 -12.74
C VAL A 193 3.95 8.59 -11.30
N ARG A 194 5.26 8.55 -11.04
CA ARG A 194 5.86 8.63 -9.69
C ARG A 194 7.10 9.53 -9.66
N PRO A 195 7.01 10.81 -10.04
CA PRO A 195 8.16 11.70 -10.29
C PRO A 195 9.05 11.92 -9.06
N GLY A 196 8.49 11.83 -7.84
CA GLY A 196 9.21 11.98 -6.58
C GLY A 196 10.02 10.77 -6.13
N ALA A 197 9.87 9.61 -6.80
CA ALA A 197 10.52 8.36 -6.41
C ALA A 197 11.62 7.94 -7.42
N ARG A 198 12.37 6.89 -7.08
CA ARG A 198 13.39 6.30 -7.94
C ARG A 198 13.25 4.78 -7.93
N TYR A 199 13.06 4.18 -9.11
CA TYR A 199 12.80 2.75 -9.28
C TYR A 199 13.85 1.86 -8.60
N PHE A 200 15.12 2.07 -8.91
CA PHE A 200 16.21 1.26 -8.33
C PHE A 200 16.42 1.53 -6.84
N HIS A 201 16.08 2.71 -6.35
CA HIS A 201 16.11 2.99 -4.92
C HIS A 201 15.03 2.18 -4.18
N SER A 202 13.82 2.09 -4.73
CA SER A 202 12.73 1.28 -4.17
C SER A 202 13.09 -0.22 -4.14
N LEU A 203 13.75 -0.73 -5.18
CA LEU A 203 14.26 -2.11 -5.17
C LEU A 203 15.35 -2.32 -4.13
N ARG A 204 16.31 -1.39 -4.05
CA ARG A 204 17.40 -1.45 -3.06
C ARG A 204 16.89 -1.39 -1.63
N LEU A 205 15.80 -0.63 -1.38
CA LEU A 205 15.12 -0.60 -0.08
C LEU A 205 14.66 -2.01 0.32
N LEU A 206 13.92 -2.71 -0.56
CA LEU A 206 13.43 -4.06 -0.31
C LEU A 206 14.56 -5.08 -0.13
N GLN A 207 15.59 -5.00 -0.96
CA GLN A 207 16.79 -5.83 -0.82
C GLN A 207 17.49 -5.58 0.53
N ARG A 208 17.60 -4.31 0.96
CA ARG A 208 18.24 -3.96 2.23
C ARG A 208 17.46 -4.52 3.43
N VAL A 209 16.13 -4.59 3.38
CA VAL A 209 15.32 -5.26 4.41
C VAL A 209 15.75 -6.71 4.56
N LYS A 210 15.94 -7.44 3.44
CA LYS A 210 16.40 -8.84 3.46
C LYS A 210 17.84 -9.00 3.97
N GLU A 211 18.70 -8.02 3.72
CA GLU A 211 20.07 -8.01 4.28
C GLU A 211 20.05 -7.79 5.80
N LEU A 212 19.14 -6.96 6.31
CA LEU A 212 18.98 -6.69 7.75
C LEU A 212 18.30 -7.83 8.49
N ASP A 213 17.24 -8.38 7.90
CA ASP A 213 16.51 -9.54 8.44
C ASP A 213 16.07 -10.48 7.30
N PRO A 214 16.86 -11.54 7.00
CA PRO A 214 16.51 -12.53 5.98
C PRO A 214 15.18 -13.28 6.24
N SER A 215 14.71 -13.30 7.48
CA SER A 215 13.47 -13.98 7.86
C SER A 215 12.22 -13.14 7.63
N MET A 216 12.34 -11.80 7.54
CA MET A 216 11.23 -10.89 7.30
C MET A 216 10.61 -11.14 5.92
N PHE A 217 9.30 -11.21 5.85
CA PHE A 217 8.62 -11.24 4.55
C PHE A 217 8.65 -9.88 3.89
N THR A 218 9.04 -9.86 2.61
CA THR A 218 9.00 -8.65 1.79
C THR A 218 7.90 -8.74 0.76
N LYS A 219 7.23 -7.62 0.55
CA LYS A 219 6.11 -7.49 -0.38
C LYS A 219 6.27 -6.25 -1.24
N SER A 220 5.81 -6.35 -2.49
CA SER A 220 5.72 -5.21 -3.39
C SER A 220 4.52 -5.34 -4.32
N GLY A 221 4.15 -4.24 -4.96
CA GLY A 221 3.02 -4.22 -5.87
C GLY A 221 3.21 -3.24 -7.02
N ILE A 222 2.53 -3.56 -8.12
CA ILE A 222 2.38 -2.68 -9.28
C ILE A 222 0.93 -2.57 -9.70
N MET A 223 0.63 -1.48 -10.36
CA MET A 223 -0.61 -1.30 -11.10
C MET A 223 -0.34 -1.47 -12.59
N VAL A 224 -1.31 -2.06 -13.30
CA VAL A 224 -1.32 -2.18 -14.75
C VAL A 224 -2.44 -1.37 -15.37
N GLY A 225 -2.30 -0.99 -16.65
CA GLY A 225 -3.21 -0.10 -17.37
C GLY A 225 -2.81 1.38 -17.29
N LEU A 226 -1.52 1.65 -17.01
CA LEU A 226 -0.90 2.98 -17.00
C LEU A 226 -0.14 3.30 -18.30
N GLY A 227 -0.04 2.35 -19.25
CA GLY A 227 0.71 2.47 -20.50
C GLY A 227 1.96 1.57 -20.58
N GLU A 228 2.14 0.68 -19.60
CA GLU A 228 3.19 -0.33 -19.59
C GLU A 228 2.93 -1.42 -20.62
N ASP A 229 4.00 -1.97 -21.18
CA ASP A 229 3.93 -3.19 -21.96
C ASP A 229 4.18 -4.45 -21.12
N ARG A 230 3.83 -5.61 -21.68
CA ARG A 230 3.95 -6.90 -20.98
C ARG A 230 5.40 -7.27 -20.67
N GLN A 231 6.34 -6.89 -21.52
CA GLN A 231 7.76 -7.19 -21.33
C GLN A 231 8.30 -6.39 -20.14
N ALA A 232 7.93 -5.11 -20.03
CA ALA A 232 8.30 -4.27 -18.89
C ALA A 232 7.73 -4.81 -17.57
N VAL A 233 6.48 -5.27 -17.54
CA VAL A 233 5.88 -5.93 -16.35
C VAL A 233 6.68 -7.18 -15.98
N THR A 234 7.04 -8.00 -16.97
CA THR A 234 7.82 -9.22 -16.74
C THR A 234 9.22 -8.91 -16.20
N GLN A 235 9.86 -7.85 -16.70
CA GLN A 235 11.16 -7.39 -16.19
C GLN A 235 11.06 -6.91 -14.74
N VAL A 236 10.00 -6.16 -14.38
CA VAL A 236 9.77 -5.76 -12.98
C VAL A 236 9.67 -6.97 -12.05
N MET A 237 9.04 -8.06 -12.49
CA MET A 237 9.02 -9.31 -11.71
C MET A 237 10.42 -9.87 -11.50
N ASP A 238 11.28 -9.86 -12.53
CA ASP A 238 12.68 -10.33 -12.43
C ASP A 238 13.47 -9.44 -11.47
N ASP A 239 13.34 -8.12 -11.58
CA ASP A 239 14.00 -7.15 -10.71
C ASP A 239 13.57 -7.33 -9.25
N MET A 240 12.28 -7.54 -8.98
CA MET A 240 11.76 -7.84 -7.64
C MET A 240 12.31 -9.14 -7.09
N ARG A 241 12.42 -10.20 -7.93
CA ARG A 241 13.03 -11.46 -7.49
C ARG A 241 14.53 -11.32 -7.22
N ALA A 242 15.24 -10.50 -7.98
CA ALA A 242 16.63 -10.16 -7.72
C ALA A 242 16.81 -9.39 -6.38
N ALA A 243 15.80 -8.65 -5.95
CA ALA A 243 15.73 -8.00 -4.64
C ALA A 243 15.15 -8.91 -3.54
N ASP A 244 14.93 -10.18 -3.82
CA ASP A 244 14.37 -11.22 -2.92
C ASP A 244 12.98 -10.89 -2.36
N VAL A 245 12.11 -10.26 -3.17
CA VAL A 245 10.71 -9.99 -2.80
C VAL A 245 9.92 -11.30 -2.76
N ASP A 246 9.26 -11.59 -1.64
CA ASP A 246 8.49 -12.81 -1.42
C ASP A 246 7.09 -12.76 -2.04
N PHE A 247 6.40 -11.63 -1.92
CA PHE A 247 5.00 -11.47 -2.31
C PHE A 247 4.82 -10.34 -3.33
N LEU A 248 4.11 -10.64 -4.43
CA LEU A 248 3.78 -9.69 -5.49
C LEU A 248 2.28 -9.44 -5.57
N THR A 249 1.86 -8.17 -5.61
CA THR A 249 0.49 -7.78 -5.93
C THR A 249 0.43 -7.06 -7.29
N ILE A 250 -0.54 -7.41 -8.14
CA ILE A 250 -0.80 -6.75 -9.42
C ILE A 250 -2.27 -6.38 -9.50
N GLY A 251 -2.59 -5.08 -9.59
CA GLY A 251 -3.95 -4.58 -9.67
C GLY A 251 -4.18 -3.66 -10.88
N GLN A 252 -5.44 -3.50 -11.31
CA GLN A 252 -5.78 -2.52 -12.33
C GLN A 252 -5.68 -1.11 -11.78
N TYR A 253 -5.01 -0.21 -12.48
CA TYR A 253 -5.11 1.21 -12.20
C TYR A 253 -6.53 1.73 -12.46
N LEU A 254 -7.10 2.42 -11.48
CA LEU A 254 -8.40 3.06 -11.57
C LEU A 254 -8.23 4.57 -11.32
N GLN A 255 -8.43 5.36 -12.35
CA GLN A 255 -8.27 6.82 -12.31
C GLN A 255 -9.26 7.45 -11.30
N PRO A 256 -8.79 8.12 -10.23
CA PRO A 256 -9.69 8.68 -9.21
C PRO A 256 -10.49 9.89 -9.70
N THR A 257 -9.87 10.81 -10.44
CA THR A 257 -10.51 12.01 -10.99
C THR A 257 -9.86 12.35 -12.34
N PRO A 258 -10.46 13.23 -13.18
CA PRO A 258 -9.86 13.66 -14.46
C PRO A 258 -8.45 14.25 -14.31
N LYS A 259 -8.08 14.80 -13.16
CA LYS A 259 -6.74 15.38 -12.88
C LYS A 259 -5.63 14.34 -12.65
N HIS A 260 -5.97 13.06 -12.54
CA HIS A 260 -5.00 11.99 -12.36
C HIS A 260 -4.50 11.43 -13.70
N HIS A 261 -3.46 10.62 -13.64
CA HIS A 261 -2.94 9.91 -14.82
C HIS A 261 -4.09 9.20 -15.55
N ALA A 262 -4.10 9.24 -16.87
CA ALA A 262 -5.14 8.59 -17.67
C ALA A 262 -5.06 7.06 -17.54
N VAL A 263 -6.20 6.38 -17.62
CA VAL A 263 -6.21 4.94 -17.85
C VAL A 263 -5.89 4.71 -19.32
N ASP A 264 -4.77 4.03 -19.60
CA ASP A 264 -4.40 3.62 -20.95
C ASP A 264 -5.35 2.52 -21.45
N ARG A 265 -5.51 1.48 -20.66
CA ARG A 265 -6.44 0.39 -20.94
C ARG A 265 -6.96 -0.30 -19.67
N PHE A 266 -8.10 -0.95 -19.77
CA PHE A 266 -8.54 -1.92 -18.77
C PHE A 266 -8.05 -3.31 -19.17
N VAL A 267 -7.15 -3.85 -18.33
CA VAL A 267 -6.52 -5.15 -18.54
C VAL A 267 -7.56 -6.27 -18.29
N HIS A 268 -7.65 -7.21 -19.22
CA HIS A 268 -8.60 -8.32 -19.11
C HIS A 268 -8.22 -9.29 -17.96
N PRO A 269 -9.19 -9.89 -17.25
CA PRO A 269 -8.90 -10.87 -16.17
C PRO A 269 -7.96 -12.00 -16.57
N ASP A 270 -8.03 -12.52 -17.78
CA ASP A 270 -7.15 -13.57 -18.28
C ASP A 270 -5.67 -13.15 -18.31
N GLU A 271 -5.40 -11.87 -18.55
CA GLU A 271 -4.04 -11.33 -18.53
C GLU A 271 -3.49 -11.29 -17.09
N PHE A 272 -4.35 -10.98 -16.10
CA PHE A 272 -3.96 -11.09 -14.68
C PHE A 272 -3.63 -12.54 -14.30
N MET A 273 -4.40 -13.52 -14.73
CA MET A 273 -4.08 -14.94 -14.53
C MET A 273 -2.75 -15.32 -15.18
N SER A 274 -2.44 -14.76 -16.35
CA SER A 274 -1.15 -14.96 -17.03
C SER A 274 0.02 -14.35 -16.26
N TYR A 275 -0.16 -13.14 -15.67
CA TYR A 275 0.84 -12.53 -14.80
C TYR A 275 1.06 -13.34 -13.52
N GLU A 276 -0.02 -13.81 -12.89
CA GLU A 276 0.05 -14.65 -11.70
C GLU A 276 0.88 -15.92 -11.96
N LYS A 277 0.54 -16.64 -13.03
CA LYS A 277 1.28 -17.86 -13.44
C LYS A 277 2.76 -17.56 -13.73
N ALA A 278 3.05 -16.47 -14.43
CA ALA A 278 4.43 -16.07 -14.73
C ALA A 278 5.22 -15.73 -13.45
N ALA A 279 4.60 -15.03 -12.50
CA ALA A 279 5.23 -14.66 -11.24
C ALA A 279 5.52 -15.89 -10.36
N TYR A 280 4.59 -16.83 -10.23
CA TYR A 280 4.88 -18.11 -9.55
C TYR A 280 6.02 -18.87 -10.23
N GLY A 281 6.07 -18.90 -11.58
CA GLY A 281 7.15 -19.49 -12.35
C GLY A 281 8.53 -18.83 -12.11
N LYS A 282 8.55 -17.56 -11.67
CA LYS A 282 9.76 -16.83 -11.28
C LYS A 282 10.14 -17.01 -9.79
N GLY A 283 9.36 -17.76 -9.02
CA GLY A 283 9.67 -18.13 -7.64
C GLY A 283 9.17 -17.17 -6.56
N PHE A 284 8.17 -16.33 -6.86
CA PHE A 284 7.44 -15.65 -5.79
C PHE A 284 6.73 -16.69 -4.91
N LEU A 285 6.74 -16.49 -3.59
CA LEU A 285 6.05 -17.38 -2.65
C LEU A 285 4.54 -17.17 -2.68
N MET A 286 4.11 -15.94 -2.91
CA MET A 286 2.71 -15.56 -3.00
C MET A 286 2.52 -14.53 -4.12
N VAL A 287 1.41 -14.66 -4.85
CA VAL A 287 1.00 -13.70 -5.88
C VAL A 287 -0.50 -13.43 -5.75
N SER A 288 -0.88 -12.17 -5.80
CA SER A 288 -2.27 -11.75 -5.91
C SER A 288 -2.41 -10.84 -7.13
N ALA A 289 -3.08 -11.33 -8.17
CA ALA A 289 -3.18 -10.63 -9.45
C ALA A 289 -4.63 -10.67 -9.97
N THR A 290 -5.39 -9.61 -9.71
CA THR A 290 -6.76 -9.43 -10.21
C THR A 290 -7.05 -7.96 -10.48
N PRO A 291 -8.08 -7.61 -11.26
CA PRO A 291 -8.43 -6.21 -11.49
C PRO A 291 -8.67 -5.39 -10.22
N LEU A 292 -9.17 -6.01 -9.15
CA LEU A 292 -9.46 -5.35 -7.88
C LEU A 292 -8.37 -5.54 -6.81
N THR A 293 -7.29 -6.26 -7.09
CA THR A 293 -6.16 -6.41 -6.16
C THR A 293 -5.62 -5.03 -5.77
N ARG A 294 -5.38 -4.86 -4.48
CA ARG A 294 -4.68 -3.73 -3.85
C ARG A 294 -3.72 -4.29 -2.81
N SER A 295 -2.71 -3.54 -2.43
CA SER A 295 -1.66 -4.01 -1.51
C SER A 295 -2.20 -4.58 -0.19
N SER A 296 -3.33 -4.06 0.30
CA SER A 296 -3.97 -4.51 1.56
C SER A 296 -5.25 -5.32 1.37
N TYR A 297 -5.66 -5.61 0.13
CA TYR A 297 -6.87 -6.38 -0.13
C TYR A 297 -6.62 -7.86 0.17
N HIS A 298 -7.42 -8.45 1.09
CA HIS A 298 -7.24 -9.82 1.62
C HIS A 298 -5.87 -10.09 2.29
N ALA A 299 -5.17 -9.05 2.76
CA ALA A 299 -3.79 -9.18 3.26
C ALA A 299 -3.65 -10.22 4.40
N GLY A 300 -4.65 -10.42 5.24
CA GLY A 300 -4.64 -11.43 6.30
C GLY A 300 -4.65 -12.87 5.77
N ASP A 301 -5.53 -13.16 4.80
CA ASP A 301 -5.61 -14.48 4.16
C ASP A 301 -4.34 -14.76 3.36
N ASP A 302 -3.85 -13.77 2.64
CA ASP A 302 -2.62 -13.84 1.85
C ASP A 302 -1.40 -14.08 2.74
N PHE A 303 -1.33 -13.45 3.93
CA PHE A 303 -0.24 -13.68 4.89
C PHE A 303 -0.23 -15.11 5.44
N ALA A 304 -1.38 -15.69 5.75
CA ALA A 304 -1.47 -17.08 6.19
C ALA A 304 -0.94 -18.04 5.11
N ARG A 305 -1.31 -17.80 3.84
CA ARG A 305 -0.82 -18.58 2.68
C ARG A 305 0.68 -18.37 2.45
N LEU A 306 1.17 -17.16 2.59
CA LEU A 306 2.59 -16.81 2.46
C LEU A 306 3.45 -17.55 3.50
N ARG A 307 3.01 -17.59 4.76
CA ARG A 307 3.68 -18.38 5.81
C ARG A 307 3.74 -19.87 5.47
N GLN A 308 2.62 -20.42 5.03
CA GLN A 308 2.54 -21.82 4.65
C GLN A 308 3.51 -22.16 3.50
N ALA A 309 3.52 -21.33 2.44
CA ALA A 309 4.41 -21.50 1.30
C ALA A 309 5.90 -21.45 1.69
N ARG A 310 6.28 -20.59 2.67
CA ARG A 310 7.65 -20.56 3.19
C ARG A 310 8.01 -21.83 3.94
N LEU A 311 7.11 -22.34 4.78
CA LEU A 311 7.35 -23.60 5.52
C LEU A 311 7.53 -24.78 4.57
N GLU A 312 6.71 -24.88 3.52
CA GLU A 312 6.83 -25.91 2.49
C GLU A 312 8.17 -25.82 1.75
N LYS A 313 8.63 -24.61 1.40
CA LYS A 313 9.92 -24.39 0.77
C LYS A 313 11.09 -24.81 1.66
N LEU A 314 11.04 -24.53 2.97
CA LEU A 314 12.07 -24.91 3.94
C LEU A 314 12.02 -26.40 4.30
N GLY A 315 10.85 -27.05 4.25
CA GLY A 315 10.69 -28.48 4.53
C GLY A 315 11.08 -29.41 3.36
N ASN A 316 11.20 -28.86 2.14
CA ASN A 316 11.57 -29.60 0.92
C ASN A 316 13.05 -29.41 0.51
N GLY A 317 13.86 -28.70 1.28
CA GLY A 317 15.29 -28.48 1.10
C GLY A 317 16.09 -29.17 2.20
#